data_3ff3da8132ec7baa8de98b432ff98d71
#
_entry.id   3ff3da8132ec7baa8de98b432ff98d71
#
_cell.length_a   1.000
_cell.length_b   1.000
_cell.length_c   1.000
_cell.angle_alpha   90.00
_cell.angle_beta   90.00
_cell.angle_gamma   90.00
#
_symmetry.space_group_name_H-M   'P 1'
#
loop_
_entity.id
_entity.type
_entity.pdbx_description
1 polymer ?
#
loop_
_entity_poly.entity_id
_entity_poly.type
_entity_poly.pdbx_seq_one_letter_code
_entity_poly.pdbx_strand_id
1 'polypeptide(L)'
;SGLPGLLLTMGNAERTETLTLVGPRGLERVVSALRMIAPELPFGLRFVELTEAREHLKLGPYEIDAYKVNHNVACYGYALSIPRKGKFDVEKAKARNIPIKMWNRLQKGETVKAEGNVYTPDMVMGPARRGLKVVYCTDTRPVPVIAEYAKNADLFICEGMYGEDGKEAKAREYKHMTFYEAARLAKE
;
A
#
# COMPACT_ATOMS: atom_id res chain seq x y z
N SER A 1 -3.54 19.34 -10.05
CA SER A 1 -3.51 18.24 -9.10
C SER A 1 -4.72 18.32 -8.18
N GLY A 2 -5.43 17.21 -7.95
CA GLY A 2 -6.68 17.14 -7.18
C GLY A 2 -6.50 17.08 -5.66
N LEU A 3 -5.25 17.02 -5.15
CA LEU A 3 -5.01 16.82 -3.73
C LEU A 3 -5.62 17.88 -2.82
N PRO A 4 -5.52 19.20 -3.08
CA PRO A 4 -6.18 20.20 -2.23
C PRO A 4 -7.69 19.98 -2.14
N GLY A 5 -8.34 19.71 -3.26
CA GLY A 5 -9.77 19.42 -3.30
C GLY A 5 -10.14 18.15 -2.52
N LEU A 6 -9.32 17.08 -2.62
CA LEU A 6 -9.52 15.88 -1.83
C LEU A 6 -9.43 16.16 -0.32
N LEU A 7 -8.42 16.93 0.11
CA LEU A 7 -8.25 17.29 1.52
C LEU A 7 -9.45 18.09 2.06
N LEU A 8 -9.96 19.04 1.27
CA LEU A 8 -11.18 19.80 1.62
C LEU A 8 -12.40 18.88 1.70
N THR A 9 -12.57 17.98 0.75
CA THR A 9 -13.67 17.01 0.76
C THR A 9 -13.62 16.10 1.99
N MET A 10 -12.43 15.67 2.39
CA MET A 10 -12.25 14.88 3.62
C MET A 10 -12.61 15.70 4.87
N GLY A 11 -12.26 16.98 4.90
CA GLY A 11 -12.66 17.90 5.99
C GLY A 11 -14.17 18.10 6.05
N ASN A 12 -14.81 18.30 4.91
CA ASN A 12 -16.26 18.42 4.81
C ASN A 12 -17.02 17.13 5.20
N ALA A 13 -16.36 15.98 5.09
CA ALA A 13 -16.83 14.69 5.58
C ALA A 13 -16.50 14.46 7.07
N GLU A 14 -16.27 15.54 7.83
CA GLU A 14 -16.05 15.54 9.28
C GLU A 14 -14.85 14.74 9.76
N ARG A 15 -13.83 14.54 8.89
CA ARG A 15 -12.58 13.90 9.31
C ARG A 15 -11.85 14.78 10.32
N THR A 16 -11.47 14.22 11.45
CA THR A 16 -10.66 14.88 12.50
C THR A 16 -9.30 14.19 12.73
N GLU A 17 -9.15 12.92 12.35
CA GLU A 17 -7.91 12.17 12.53
C GLU A 17 -6.83 12.61 11.56
N THR A 18 -5.60 12.68 12.07
CA THR A 18 -4.41 13.00 11.26
C THR A 18 -4.32 12.12 10.01
N LEU A 19 -4.12 12.76 8.86
CA LEU A 19 -3.88 12.08 7.60
C LEU A 19 -2.38 11.98 7.33
N THR A 20 -1.90 10.78 7.04
CA THR A 20 -0.53 10.56 6.60
C THR A 20 -0.46 10.62 5.07
N LEU A 21 0.42 11.49 4.56
CA LEU A 21 0.76 11.58 3.15
C LEU A 21 2.15 11.00 2.94
N VAL A 22 2.27 10.06 2.01
CA VAL A 22 3.54 9.41 1.66
C VAL A 22 3.87 9.74 0.21
N GLY A 23 5.10 10.16 -0.06
CA GLY A 23 5.50 10.49 -1.42
C GLY A 23 6.98 10.88 -1.54
N PRO A 24 7.43 11.30 -2.70
CA PRO A 24 8.83 11.62 -2.95
C PRO A 24 9.29 12.82 -2.12
N ARG A 25 10.60 12.95 -2.00
CA ARG A 25 11.25 14.10 -1.32
C ARG A 25 10.71 15.43 -1.85
N GLY A 26 10.41 16.34 -0.93
CA GLY A 26 9.78 17.64 -1.21
C GLY A 26 8.25 17.61 -1.20
N LEU A 27 7.64 16.48 -0.82
CA LEU A 27 6.18 16.33 -0.71
C LEU A 27 5.57 17.39 0.20
N GLU A 28 6.11 17.58 1.40
CA GLU A 28 5.59 18.56 2.37
C GLU A 28 5.58 19.98 1.80
N ARG A 29 6.70 20.38 1.19
CA ARG A 29 6.83 21.71 0.57
C ARG A 29 5.78 21.92 -0.52
N VAL A 30 5.61 20.94 -1.41
CA VAL A 30 4.65 21.04 -2.52
C VAL A 30 3.22 21.07 -2.01
N VAL A 31 2.86 20.19 -1.09
CA VAL A 31 1.50 20.14 -0.53
C VAL A 31 1.18 21.41 0.25
N SER A 32 2.12 21.91 1.03
CA SER A 32 1.94 23.17 1.77
C SER A 32 1.72 24.35 0.82
N ALA A 33 2.48 24.45 -0.26
CA ALA A 33 2.30 25.48 -1.27
C ALA A 33 0.93 25.39 -1.98
N LEU A 34 0.52 24.18 -2.36
CA LEU A 34 -0.79 23.96 -3.00
C LEU A 34 -1.97 24.29 -2.05
N ARG A 35 -1.79 24.14 -0.75
CA ARG A 35 -2.81 24.43 0.27
C ARG A 35 -2.95 25.90 0.61
N MET A 36 -2.11 26.78 0.10
CA MET A 36 -2.27 28.23 0.34
C MET A 36 -3.64 28.76 -0.07
N ILE A 37 -4.31 28.13 -1.02
CA ILE A 37 -5.68 28.48 -1.44
C ILE A 37 -6.74 28.11 -0.40
N ALA A 38 -6.47 27.12 0.47
CA ALA A 38 -7.38 26.66 1.53
C ALA A 38 -6.52 26.08 2.68
N PRO A 39 -5.95 26.95 3.53
CA PRO A 39 -4.93 26.54 4.51
C PRO A 39 -5.53 25.76 5.69
N GLU A 40 -6.80 26.00 6.03
CA GLU A 40 -7.42 25.41 7.21
C GLU A 40 -8.04 24.03 6.90
N LEU A 41 -7.72 23.06 7.74
CA LEU A 41 -8.30 21.72 7.73
C LEU A 41 -8.66 21.34 9.17
N PRO A 42 -9.79 20.62 9.39
CA PRO A 42 -10.16 20.15 10.73
C PRO A 42 -9.29 19.00 11.25
N PHE A 43 -8.27 18.57 10.49
CA PHE A 43 -7.35 17.50 10.85
C PHE A 43 -5.91 17.85 10.52
N GLY A 44 -4.98 17.22 11.24
CA GLY A 44 -3.54 17.37 10.99
C GLY A 44 -3.07 16.60 9.76
N LEU A 45 -1.94 17.02 9.17
CA LEU A 45 -1.22 16.30 8.15
C LEU A 45 0.11 15.82 8.70
N ARG A 46 0.47 14.57 8.41
CA ARG A 46 1.79 13.99 8.65
C ARG A 46 2.40 13.61 7.31
N PHE A 47 3.62 14.05 7.07
CA PHE A 47 4.35 13.77 5.85
C PHE A 47 5.41 12.69 6.07
N VAL A 48 5.52 11.77 5.13
CA VAL A 48 6.57 10.76 5.04
C VAL A 48 7.19 10.88 3.65
N GLU A 49 8.39 11.45 3.61
CA GLU A 49 9.12 11.65 2.37
C GLU A 49 10.01 10.44 2.09
N LEU A 50 9.83 9.84 0.91
CA LEU A 50 10.60 8.69 0.43
C LEU A 50 11.94 9.17 -0.13
N THR A 51 13.02 8.52 0.28
CA THR A 51 14.39 8.85 -0.13
C THR A 51 15.10 7.71 -0.83
N GLU A 52 14.74 6.48 -0.48
CA GLU A 52 15.37 5.28 -1.02
C GLU A 52 14.69 4.78 -2.29
N ALA A 53 15.38 3.92 -3.02
CA ALA A 53 14.82 3.31 -4.22
C ALA A 53 13.67 2.34 -3.91
N ARG A 54 13.65 1.77 -2.71
CA ARG A 54 12.62 0.87 -2.20
C ARG A 54 12.44 1.14 -0.71
N GLU A 55 11.22 1.36 -0.29
CA GLU A 55 10.87 1.57 1.11
C GLU A 55 9.64 0.76 1.49
N HIS A 56 9.67 0.21 2.68
CA HIS A 56 8.54 -0.51 3.26
C HIS A 56 7.96 0.27 4.44
N LEU A 57 6.65 0.44 4.44
CA LEU A 57 5.90 1.19 5.44
C LEU A 57 4.77 0.31 5.98
N LYS A 58 4.55 0.39 7.29
CA LYS A 58 3.40 -0.26 7.92
C LYS A 58 2.48 0.79 8.52
N LEU A 59 1.25 0.85 8.02
CA LEU A 59 0.22 1.78 8.47
C LEU A 59 -1.02 0.99 8.95
N GLY A 60 -1.11 0.77 10.26
CA GLY A 60 -2.16 -0.07 10.84
C GLY A 60 -2.08 -1.51 10.29
N PRO A 61 -3.16 -2.03 9.69
CA PRO A 61 -3.19 -3.37 9.10
C PRO A 61 -2.57 -3.44 7.69
N TYR A 62 -2.19 -2.29 7.11
CA TYR A 62 -1.68 -2.18 5.74
C TYR A 62 -0.16 -2.24 5.71
N GLU A 63 0.36 -2.98 4.76
CA GLU A 63 1.77 -2.99 4.39
C GLU A 63 1.90 -2.32 3.02
N ILE A 64 2.78 -1.34 2.90
CA ILE A 64 2.97 -0.52 1.71
C ILE A 64 4.42 -0.60 1.31
N ASP A 65 4.68 -1.14 0.12
CA ASP A 65 5.98 -1.06 -0.51
C ASP A 65 5.97 0.06 -1.54
N ALA A 66 6.85 1.05 -1.36
CA ALA A 66 7.09 2.09 -2.33
C ALA A 66 8.35 1.76 -3.12
N TYR A 67 8.30 1.89 -4.44
CA TYR A 67 9.43 1.61 -5.32
C TYR A 67 9.59 2.70 -6.37
N LYS A 68 10.83 3.16 -6.53
CA LYS A 68 11.17 4.22 -7.48
C LYS A 68 11.01 3.74 -8.92
N VAL A 69 10.38 4.58 -9.74
CA VAL A 69 10.15 4.34 -11.16
C VAL A 69 10.89 5.37 -12.02
N ASN A 70 10.83 5.24 -13.34
CA ASN A 70 11.59 6.06 -14.28
C ASN A 70 10.73 7.15 -14.93
N HIS A 71 10.71 8.32 -14.32
CA HIS A 71 10.04 9.50 -14.87
C HIS A 71 10.97 10.73 -14.84
N ASN A 72 10.52 11.86 -15.38
CA ASN A 72 11.28 13.13 -15.42
C ASN A 72 11.46 13.77 -14.05
N VAL A 73 10.55 13.48 -13.13
CA VAL A 73 10.64 13.87 -11.70
C VAL A 73 10.72 12.63 -10.82
N ALA A 74 11.08 12.81 -9.55
CA ALA A 74 11.05 11.70 -8.59
C ALA A 74 9.63 11.14 -8.51
N CYS A 75 9.48 9.87 -8.88
CA CYS A 75 8.21 9.18 -8.96
C CYS A 75 8.32 7.78 -8.36
N TYR A 76 7.25 7.32 -7.70
CA TYR A 76 7.16 6.02 -7.06
C TYR A 76 5.89 5.30 -7.47
N GLY A 77 6.02 3.99 -7.68
CA GLY A 77 4.90 3.08 -7.63
C GLY A 77 4.68 2.57 -6.20
N TYR A 78 3.48 2.07 -5.92
CA TYR A 78 3.08 1.60 -4.60
C TYR A 78 2.40 0.25 -4.68
N ALA A 79 2.81 -0.68 -3.83
CA ALA A 79 2.11 -1.94 -3.63
C ALA A 79 1.50 -1.93 -2.22
N LEU A 80 0.18 -1.89 -2.14
CA LEU A 80 -0.58 -1.97 -0.90
C LEU A 80 -0.98 -3.42 -0.65
N SER A 81 -0.60 -3.96 0.50
CA SER A 81 -0.95 -5.33 0.90
C SER A 81 -1.72 -5.33 2.21
N ILE A 82 -2.73 -6.19 2.27
CA ILE A 82 -3.46 -6.50 3.49
C ILE A 82 -3.19 -7.96 3.83
N PRO A 83 -2.23 -8.26 4.72
CA PRO A 83 -1.92 -9.63 5.09
C PRO A 83 -3.11 -10.27 5.81
N ARG A 84 -3.34 -11.54 5.54
CA ARG A 84 -4.41 -12.32 6.20
C ARG A 84 -3.81 -13.43 7.03
N LYS A 85 -4.06 -13.40 8.32
CA LYS A 85 -3.71 -14.48 9.25
C LYS A 85 -4.40 -15.79 8.84
N GLY A 86 -3.82 -16.91 9.25
CA GLY A 86 -4.43 -18.22 9.14
C GLY A 86 -5.82 -18.27 9.78
N LYS A 87 -6.60 -19.29 9.49
CA LYS A 87 -7.82 -19.58 10.24
C LYS A 87 -7.45 -20.16 11.59
N PHE A 88 -8.28 -19.91 12.60
CA PHE A 88 -8.17 -20.61 13.88
C PHE A 88 -8.38 -22.11 13.67
N ASP A 89 -7.48 -22.90 14.23
CA ASP A 89 -7.47 -24.36 14.11
C ASP A 89 -7.92 -24.97 15.44
N VAL A 90 -9.16 -25.42 15.46
CA VAL A 90 -9.80 -26.00 16.65
C VAL A 90 -9.08 -27.27 17.09
N GLU A 91 -8.61 -28.08 16.15
CA GLU A 91 -7.95 -29.34 16.48
C GLU A 91 -6.57 -29.08 17.11
N LYS A 92 -5.84 -28.09 16.61
CA LYS A 92 -4.59 -27.64 17.26
C LYS A 92 -4.83 -27.12 18.68
N ALA A 93 -5.92 -26.39 18.90
CA ALA A 93 -6.27 -25.86 20.22
C ALA A 93 -6.62 -26.97 21.18
N LYS A 94 -7.41 -27.94 20.75
CA LYS A 94 -7.79 -29.15 21.54
C LYS A 94 -6.57 -30.01 21.85
N ALA A 95 -5.74 -30.30 20.84
CA ALA A 95 -4.53 -31.14 21.04
C ALA A 95 -3.53 -30.53 22.05
N ARG A 96 -3.57 -29.21 22.24
CA ARG A 96 -2.75 -28.47 23.22
C ARG A 96 -3.48 -28.19 24.54
N ASN A 97 -4.69 -28.74 24.71
CA ASN A 97 -5.53 -28.52 25.91
C ASN A 97 -5.73 -27.02 26.22
N ILE A 98 -5.84 -26.16 25.18
CA ILE A 98 -6.03 -24.72 25.38
C ILE A 98 -7.49 -24.47 25.76
N PRO A 99 -7.75 -23.82 26.90
CA PRO A 99 -9.12 -23.56 27.37
C PRO A 99 -9.92 -22.73 26.38
N ILE A 100 -11.16 -23.10 26.09
CA ILE A 100 -12.05 -22.45 25.11
C ILE A 100 -12.19 -20.96 25.39
N LYS A 101 -12.22 -20.53 26.64
CA LYS A 101 -12.29 -19.12 27.05
C LYS A 101 -11.14 -18.25 26.47
N MET A 102 -10.02 -18.85 26.03
CA MET A 102 -8.86 -18.14 25.48
C MET A 102 -8.86 -18.07 23.95
N TRP A 103 -9.67 -18.90 23.28
CA TRP A 103 -9.64 -19.06 21.83
C TRP A 103 -9.88 -17.74 21.07
N ASN A 104 -10.88 -16.95 21.49
CA ASN A 104 -11.20 -15.68 20.85
C ASN A 104 -10.03 -14.68 20.93
N ARG A 105 -9.36 -14.61 22.08
CA ARG A 105 -8.20 -13.73 22.28
C ARG A 105 -7.01 -14.16 21.41
N LEU A 106 -6.73 -15.45 21.38
CA LEU A 106 -5.68 -16.02 20.53
C LEU A 106 -5.99 -15.80 19.03
N GLN A 107 -7.26 -15.98 18.63
CA GLN A 107 -7.71 -15.69 17.25
C GLN A 107 -7.51 -14.22 16.86
N LYS A 108 -7.70 -13.29 17.79
CA LYS A 108 -7.44 -11.86 17.60
C LYS A 108 -5.95 -11.53 17.56
N GLY A 109 -5.08 -12.47 17.91
CA GLY A 109 -3.63 -12.30 17.90
C GLY A 109 -3.03 -11.89 19.24
N GLU A 110 -3.79 -12.04 20.33
CA GLU A 110 -3.30 -11.77 21.68
C GLU A 110 -2.53 -12.96 22.23
N THR A 111 -1.42 -12.70 22.93
CA THR A 111 -0.79 -13.70 23.80
C THR A 111 -1.50 -13.73 25.14
N VAL A 112 -1.89 -14.91 25.61
CA VAL A 112 -2.65 -15.11 26.84
C VAL A 112 -1.83 -15.88 27.84
N LYS A 113 -1.67 -15.35 29.06
CA LYS A 113 -1.04 -16.04 30.19
C LYS A 113 -2.14 -16.54 31.14
N ALA A 114 -2.13 -17.83 31.42
CA ALA A 114 -3.07 -18.42 32.39
C ALA A 114 -2.51 -19.70 33.01
N GLU A 115 -2.73 -19.88 34.29
CA GLU A 115 -2.37 -21.10 35.04
C GLU A 115 -0.87 -21.49 34.87
N GLY A 116 0.00 -20.45 34.84
CA GLY A 116 1.44 -20.66 34.67
C GLY A 116 1.90 -20.93 33.22
N ASN A 117 0.95 -21.05 32.29
CA ASN A 117 1.25 -21.26 30.85
C ASN A 117 1.10 -19.99 30.05
N VAL A 118 1.87 -19.91 28.95
CA VAL A 118 1.78 -18.84 27.95
C VAL A 118 1.26 -19.44 26.65
N TYR A 119 0.13 -18.95 26.19
CA TYR A 119 -0.47 -19.35 24.93
C TYR A 119 -0.30 -18.24 23.90
N THR A 120 0.22 -18.59 22.73
CA THR A 120 0.48 -17.64 21.62
C THR A 120 -0.40 -17.96 20.42
N PRO A 121 -0.72 -16.98 19.56
CA PRO A 121 -1.59 -17.20 18.39
C PRO A 121 -1.10 -18.31 17.46
N ASP A 122 0.21 -18.42 17.23
CA ASP A 122 0.81 -19.43 16.37
C ASP A 122 0.51 -20.86 16.79
N MET A 123 0.24 -21.09 18.09
CA MET A 123 -0.14 -22.42 18.61
C MET A 123 -1.47 -22.91 18.05
N VAL A 124 -2.36 -22.00 17.65
CA VAL A 124 -3.75 -22.28 17.25
C VAL A 124 -4.15 -21.77 15.89
N MET A 125 -3.24 -21.08 15.21
CA MET A 125 -3.51 -20.60 13.86
C MET A 125 -3.01 -21.59 12.82
N GLY A 126 -3.79 -21.74 11.75
CA GLY A 126 -3.35 -22.42 10.53
C GLY A 126 -2.35 -21.59 9.73
N PRO A 127 -1.93 -22.07 8.56
CA PRO A 127 -1.02 -21.35 7.69
C PRO A 127 -1.61 -19.98 7.29
N ALA A 128 -0.73 -19.01 7.08
CA ALA A 128 -1.14 -17.70 6.56
C ALA A 128 -1.91 -17.88 5.24
N ARG A 129 -2.97 -17.10 5.08
CA ARG A 129 -3.77 -17.11 3.85
C ARG A 129 -3.27 -16.04 2.91
N ARG A 130 -3.51 -16.22 1.62
CA ARG A 130 -3.29 -15.16 0.64
C ARG A 130 -4.04 -13.90 1.09
N GLY A 131 -3.31 -12.81 1.24
CA GLY A 131 -3.86 -11.49 1.52
C GLY A 131 -4.50 -10.87 0.28
N LEU A 132 -4.78 -9.57 0.36
CA LEU A 132 -5.14 -8.75 -0.79
C LEU A 132 -3.93 -7.88 -1.14
N LYS A 133 -3.67 -7.70 -2.44
CA LYS A 133 -2.58 -6.87 -2.95
C LYS A 133 -3.08 -6.00 -4.09
N VAL A 134 -2.93 -4.69 -3.93
CA VAL A 134 -3.22 -3.70 -4.98
C VAL A 134 -1.92 -3.00 -5.32
N VAL A 135 -1.58 -2.93 -6.60
CA VAL A 135 -0.40 -2.23 -7.09
C VAL A 135 -0.83 -1.07 -7.96
N TYR A 136 -0.28 0.10 -7.66
CA TYR A 136 -0.52 1.32 -8.39
C TYR A 136 0.79 1.88 -8.94
N CYS A 137 0.85 2.11 -10.23
CA CYS A 137 1.98 2.70 -10.90
C CYS A 137 1.50 3.71 -11.94
N THR A 138 1.93 4.95 -11.79
CA THR A 138 1.62 6.02 -12.73
C THR A 138 2.87 6.44 -13.50
N ASP A 139 2.89 7.54 -14.08
CA ASP A 139 3.89 8.21 -14.94
C ASP A 139 5.30 7.59 -14.90
N THR A 140 5.60 6.70 -15.85
CA THR A 140 6.90 6.00 -15.91
C THR A 140 7.16 5.33 -17.25
N ARG A 141 8.43 5.10 -17.56
CA ARG A 141 8.83 4.07 -18.54
C ARG A 141 8.70 2.67 -17.91
N PRO A 142 8.49 1.62 -18.71
CA PRO A 142 8.56 0.25 -18.23
C PRO A 142 9.92 -0.01 -17.57
N VAL A 143 9.88 -0.45 -16.31
CA VAL A 143 11.07 -0.88 -15.57
C VAL A 143 10.77 -2.19 -14.85
N PRO A 144 11.75 -3.11 -14.73
CA PRO A 144 11.52 -4.47 -14.20
C PRO A 144 10.88 -4.50 -12.80
N VAL A 145 11.17 -3.49 -11.97
CA VAL A 145 10.65 -3.39 -10.62
C VAL A 145 9.10 -3.32 -10.59
N ILE A 146 8.46 -2.81 -11.64
CA ILE A 146 7.00 -2.75 -11.73
C ILE A 146 6.43 -4.16 -11.79
N ALA A 147 6.94 -5.02 -12.68
CA ALA A 147 6.49 -6.42 -12.79
C ALA A 147 6.79 -7.21 -11.51
N GLU A 148 7.96 -6.97 -10.89
CA GLU A 148 8.32 -7.58 -9.61
C GLU A 148 7.26 -7.32 -8.53
N TYR A 149 6.85 -6.05 -8.36
CA TYR A 149 5.81 -5.69 -7.38
C TYR A 149 4.40 -6.04 -7.84
N ALA A 150 4.11 -6.02 -9.14
CA ALA A 150 2.80 -6.40 -9.68
C ALA A 150 2.53 -7.91 -9.58
N LYS A 151 3.56 -8.72 -9.44
CA LYS A 151 3.42 -10.18 -9.35
C LYS A 151 2.46 -10.59 -8.24
N ASN A 152 1.48 -11.43 -8.62
CA ASN A 152 0.40 -11.90 -7.74
C ASN A 152 -0.48 -10.79 -7.15
N ALA A 153 -0.55 -9.60 -7.75
CA ALA A 153 -1.50 -8.58 -7.36
C ALA A 153 -2.94 -9.03 -7.67
N ASP A 154 -3.89 -8.67 -6.80
CA ASP A 154 -5.32 -8.86 -7.07
C ASP A 154 -5.86 -7.75 -7.99
N LEU A 155 -5.20 -6.58 -7.95
CA LEU A 155 -5.46 -5.46 -8.85
C LEU A 155 -4.14 -4.76 -9.16
N PHE A 156 -3.85 -4.59 -10.45
CA PHE A 156 -2.74 -3.79 -10.93
C PHE A 156 -3.29 -2.60 -11.73
N ILE A 157 -3.02 -1.39 -11.25
CA ILE A 157 -3.38 -0.13 -11.89
C ILE A 157 -2.09 0.47 -12.43
N CYS A 158 -2.02 0.61 -13.74
CA CYS A 158 -0.84 1.10 -14.42
C CYS A 158 -1.21 2.18 -15.44
N GLU A 159 -0.32 3.12 -15.66
CA GLU A 159 -0.49 4.06 -16.76
C GLU A 159 -0.41 3.36 -18.11
N GLY A 160 -0.95 4.03 -19.12
CA GLY A 160 -0.79 3.73 -20.53
C GLY A 160 -1.24 4.97 -21.28
N MET A 161 -0.34 5.97 -21.42
CA MET A 161 -0.74 7.26 -21.97
C MET A 161 -0.99 7.22 -23.49
N TYR A 162 -0.27 6.37 -24.20
CA TYR A 162 -0.31 6.33 -25.67
C TYR A 162 -0.94 5.04 -26.16
N GLY A 163 -2.14 5.14 -26.73
CA GLY A 163 -2.88 4.01 -27.31
C GLY A 163 -2.72 3.85 -28.83
N GLU A 164 -2.19 4.86 -29.52
CA GLU A 164 -2.01 4.84 -30.96
C GLU A 164 -0.67 4.21 -31.36
N ASP A 165 -0.64 3.51 -32.49
CA ASP A 165 0.58 2.97 -33.09
C ASP A 165 1.57 4.10 -33.48
N GLY A 166 2.87 3.81 -33.38
CA GLY A 166 3.92 4.74 -33.73
C GLY A 166 4.20 5.84 -32.69
N LYS A 167 3.62 5.73 -31.49
CA LYS A 167 3.86 6.68 -30.39
C LYS A 167 4.99 6.27 -29.45
N GLU A 168 5.72 5.19 -29.71
CA GLU A 168 6.78 4.66 -28.85
C GLU A 168 7.92 5.65 -28.62
N ALA A 169 8.30 6.40 -29.68
CA ALA A 169 9.32 7.44 -29.57
C ALA A 169 8.88 8.56 -28.62
N LYS A 170 7.63 9.01 -28.76
CA LYS A 170 7.05 10.04 -27.89
C LYS A 170 6.90 9.56 -26.46
N ALA A 171 6.47 8.31 -26.25
CA ALA A 171 6.40 7.68 -24.94
C ALA A 171 7.78 7.66 -24.25
N ARG A 172 8.84 7.36 -24.97
CA ARG A 172 10.22 7.40 -24.45
C ARG A 172 10.68 8.81 -24.12
N GLU A 173 10.40 9.77 -24.98
CA GLU A 173 10.78 11.18 -24.81
C GLU A 173 10.17 11.78 -23.52
N TYR A 174 8.88 11.55 -23.30
CA TYR A 174 8.16 12.09 -22.15
C TYR A 174 8.13 11.14 -20.93
N LYS A 175 8.82 9.99 -21.04
CA LYS A 175 8.90 8.96 -19.99
C LYS A 175 7.53 8.44 -19.52
N HIS A 176 6.69 8.10 -20.48
CA HIS A 176 5.41 7.39 -20.29
C HIS A 176 5.43 6.03 -20.99
N MET A 177 4.37 5.27 -20.84
CA MET A 177 4.17 3.97 -21.49
C MET A 177 3.11 4.05 -22.60
N THR A 178 3.26 3.16 -23.59
CA THR A 178 2.18 2.80 -24.50
C THR A 178 1.25 1.76 -23.83
N PHE A 179 0.02 1.63 -24.34
CA PHE A 179 -0.88 0.57 -23.90
C PHE A 179 -0.28 -0.82 -24.05
N TYR A 180 0.47 -1.04 -25.13
CA TYR A 180 1.14 -2.30 -25.37
C TYR A 180 2.21 -2.61 -24.31
N GLU A 181 3.03 -1.61 -23.93
CA GLU A 181 4.04 -1.77 -22.89
C GLU A 181 3.41 -2.04 -21.52
N ALA A 182 2.33 -1.34 -21.18
CA ALA A 182 1.57 -1.59 -19.96
C ALA A 182 0.95 -3.00 -19.92
N ALA A 183 0.36 -3.44 -21.03
CA ALA A 183 -0.19 -4.79 -21.16
C ALA A 183 0.87 -5.89 -21.03
N ARG A 184 2.09 -5.66 -21.54
CA ARG A 184 3.22 -6.59 -21.36
C ARG A 184 3.60 -6.72 -19.88
N LEU A 185 3.71 -5.61 -19.15
CA LEU A 185 3.99 -5.64 -17.70
C LEU A 185 2.92 -6.41 -16.92
N ALA A 186 1.66 -6.28 -17.32
CA ALA A 186 0.57 -7.00 -16.66
C ALA A 186 0.56 -8.51 -16.94
N LYS A 187 1.26 -8.96 -18.00
CA LYS A 187 1.35 -10.37 -18.37
C LYS A 187 2.49 -11.10 -17.66
N GLU A 188 3.54 -10.41 -17.22
CA GLU A 188 4.70 -10.97 -16.52
C GLU A 188 4.34 -11.37 -15.06
#